data_7afa3e0145d75ea7751d0bf2049aa424
#
_entry.id   7afa3e0145d75ea7751d0bf2049aa424
#
_cell.length_a   1.000
_cell.length_b   1.000
_cell.length_c   1.000
_cell.angle_alpha   90.00
_cell.angle_beta   90.00
_cell.angle_gamma   90.00
#
_symmetry.space_group_name_H-M   'P 1'
#
loop_
_entity.id
_entity.type
_entity.pdbx_description
1 polymer ?
#
loop_
_entity_poly.entity_id
_entity_poly.type
_entity_poly.pdbx_seq_one_letter_code
_entity_poly.pdbx_strand_id
1 'polypeptide(L)'
;MEKRIFIKRLTPAEVGDTGTHEKYIRLPNDFDYENFFHSKGWKNKSVIQVDFQAAINGCLNEIIPLRMVYYANSNLEKRIPSLGQLFEKHGVKKDDIVHFESLNKNGVTTFKISFFKESQISDSPILCILNEDELKNENEGSPLKFGEFTPRQIIYYGAPGTGKSHTIKKEEDEGKITCIRTTFHPDSDYATFVGCYKPHKIKGTNDLTYEFVEQAFLEAYKQAWMNPKEEIALVIEEINRGNCAQVFGDIFQLLDRSDDGWSTYPIKADTDIAEHLKELHIPGYAATMKLRFGLDKEGNDRYPDRDWFGFMALPPNMSILATMNTSDQSLFPIDSAFKRRWDWKYIKIKKGKDKNGKELGWNIQIEDANGEPVKIIKEETKLSWWEFIQKVNEIIASMTSSADKQLGYFFCKPSKKANETDEKPTIITADTLVGKVIFYLWNDVFKDYGFEDASLFTYQEEKNGKKTEKDLAFADFYDEEGELVNTERLVDFLRKIMDWQNNNTEN
;
A
#
# COMPACT_ATOMS: atom_id res chain seq x y z
N MET A 1 -36.20 -9.24 -0.55
CA MET A 1 -34.86 -9.84 -0.57
C MET A 1 -34.79 -10.71 0.67
N GLU A 2 -34.55 -12.00 0.56
CA GLU A 2 -34.54 -12.91 1.67
C GLU A 2 -33.12 -13.44 1.85
N LYS A 3 -32.52 -13.15 3.00
CA LYS A 3 -31.16 -13.55 3.36
C LYS A 3 -31.24 -14.53 4.52
N ARG A 4 -30.48 -15.62 4.48
CA ARG A 4 -30.39 -16.61 5.53
C ARG A 4 -28.95 -16.95 5.80
N ILE A 5 -28.62 -17.09 7.08
CA ILE A 5 -27.24 -17.32 7.53
C ILE A 5 -27.20 -18.55 8.45
N PHE A 6 -26.11 -19.31 8.27
CA PHE A 6 -25.77 -20.43 9.13
C PHE A 6 -24.31 -20.27 9.56
N ILE A 7 -24.09 -20.25 10.88
CA ILE A 7 -22.76 -20.10 11.47
C ILE A 7 -22.45 -21.32 12.31
N LYS A 8 -21.23 -21.86 12.20
CA LYS A 8 -20.83 -23.05 12.95
C LYS A 8 -19.32 -23.09 13.18
N ARG A 9 -18.92 -23.52 14.39
CA ARG A 9 -17.54 -23.91 14.72
C ARG A 9 -17.28 -25.33 14.21
N LEU A 10 -16.17 -25.52 13.50
CA LEU A 10 -15.77 -26.81 12.92
C LEU A 10 -15.16 -27.73 13.98
N THR A 11 -15.62 -28.97 13.98
CA THR A 11 -15.14 -30.02 14.88
C THR A 11 -13.91 -30.75 14.30
N PRO A 12 -13.11 -31.47 15.12
CA PRO A 12 -12.00 -32.28 14.63
C PRO A 12 -12.40 -33.28 13.54
N ALA A 13 -13.59 -33.89 13.65
CA ALA A 13 -14.09 -34.84 12.66
C ALA A 13 -14.37 -34.20 11.31
N GLU A 14 -14.83 -32.95 11.30
CA GLU A 14 -15.17 -32.22 10.07
C GLU A 14 -13.92 -31.77 9.28
N VAL A 15 -12.83 -31.52 9.97
CA VAL A 15 -11.55 -31.16 9.34
C VAL A 15 -10.63 -32.36 9.07
N GLY A 16 -11.08 -33.58 9.38
CA GLY A 16 -10.35 -34.82 9.12
C GLY A 16 -9.30 -35.20 10.18
N ASP A 17 -9.32 -34.57 11.35
CA ASP A 17 -8.34 -34.82 12.42
C ASP A 17 -8.63 -36.10 13.24
N THR A 18 -9.74 -36.82 12.98
CA THR A 18 -10.15 -38.02 13.73
C THR A 18 -9.89 -39.33 12.97
N GLY A 19 -9.02 -39.30 11.95
CA GLY A 19 -8.66 -40.49 11.17
C GLY A 19 -9.57 -40.82 9.99
N THR A 20 -10.64 -40.04 9.79
CA THR A 20 -11.42 -40.07 8.56
C THR A 20 -10.84 -39.03 7.58
N HIS A 21 -10.46 -39.48 6.38
CA HIS A 21 -9.88 -38.59 5.37
C HIS A 21 -10.90 -37.66 4.69
N GLU A 22 -12.18 -37.79 5.03
CA GLU A 22 -13.24 -36.95 4.45
C GLU A 22 -13.37 -35.62 5.24
N LYS A 23 -13.24 -34.51 4.54
CA LYS A 23 -13.48 -33.16 5.10
C LYS A 23 -14.86 -32.67 4.65
N TYR A 24 -15.69 -32.25 5.61
CA TYR A 24 -17.08 -31.87 5.37
C TYR A 24 -17.59 -30.84 6.40
N ILE A 25 -18.71 -30.20 6.12
CA ILE A 25 -19.46 -29.40 7.11
C ILE A 25 -20.73 -30.15 7.44
N ARG A 26 -20.93 -30.50 8.72
CA ARG A 26 -22.16 -31.09 9.22
C ARG A 26 -23.16 -29.99 9.55
N LEU A 27 -24.34 -30.06 8.94
CA LEU A 27 -25.46 -29.18 9.24
C LEU A 27 -26.27 -29.75 10.43
N PRO A 28 -26.93 -28.92 11.26
CA PRO A 28 -27.75 -29.38 12.35
C PRO A 28 -28.92 -30.28 11.89
N ASN A 29 -29.41 -31.11 12.78
CA ASN A 29 -30.55 -31.98 12.46
C ASN A 29 -31.83 -31.19 12.19
N ASP A 30 -32.00 -30.07 12.86
CA ASP A 30 -33.13 -29.14 12.75
C ASP A 30 -32.94 -28.09 11.65
N PHE A 31 -31.81 -28.13 10.92
CA PHE A 31 -31.53 -27.20 9.84
C PHE A 31 -32.60 -27.25 8.75
N ASP A 32 -33.26 -26.14 8.53
CA ASP A 32 -34.32 -25.98 7.51
C ASP A 32 -33.71 -25.79 6.13
N TYR A 33 -33.28 -26.91 5.54
CA TYR A 33 -32.62 -26.91 4.24
C TYR A 33 -33.54 -26.55 3.08
N GLU A 34 -34.87 -26.84 3.16
CA GLU A 34 -35.83 -26.48 2.09
C GLU A 34 -35.91 -24.98 1.92
N ASN A 35 -35.96 -24.27 3.02
CA ASN A 35 -35.98 -22.82 3.02
C ASN A 35 -34.60 -22.24 2.72
N PHE A 36 -33.52 -22.78 3.30
CA PHE A 36 -32.17 -22.25 3.10
C PHE A 36 -31.69 -22.37 1.65
N PHE A 37 -31.96 -23.51 1.00
CA PHE A 37 -31.61 -23.72 -0.41
C PHE A 37 -32.73 -23.34 -1.36
N HIS A 38 -33.87 -22.80 -0.87
CA HIS A 38 -35.04 -22.40 -1.66
C HIS A 38 -35.54 -23.53 -2.58
N SER A 39 -35.52 -24.77 -2.11
CA SER A 39 -35.87 -25.96 -2.88
C SER A 39 -36.96 -26.76 -2.12
N LYS A 40 -38.05 -27.10 -2.79
CA LYS A 40 -39.21 -27.78 -2.21
C LYS A 40 -39.31 -29.24 -2.67
N GLY A 41 -40.02 -30.06 -1.92
CA GLY A 41 -40.44 -31.38 -2.35
C GLY A 41 -39.59 -32.56 -1.88
N TRP A 42 -38.89 -32.43 -0.75
CA TRP A 42 -37.94 -33.41 -0.26
C TRP A 42 -38.52 -34.42 0.74
N LYS A 43 -39.78 -34.29 1.10
CA LYS A 43 -40.46 -35.25 1.98
C LYS A 43 -40.60 -36.60 1.25
N ASN A 44 -40.06 -37.66 1.83
CA ASN A 44 -40.09 -39.09 1.38
C ASN A 44 -38.93 -39.60 0.52
N LYS A 45 -37.78 -38.94 0.48
CA LYS A 45 -36.58 -39.52 -0.16
C LYS A 45 -35.57 -39.99 0.87
N SER A 46 -34.92 -41.14 0.65
CA SER A 46 -33.90 -41.70 1.54
C SER A 46 -32.57 -40.95 1.50
N VAL A 47 -32.26 -40.32 0.36
CA VAL A 47 -31.11 -39.46 0.16
C VAL A 47 -31.55 -38.27 -0.69
N ILE A 48 -31.21 -37.09 -0.22
CA ILE A 48 -31.46 -35.85 -0.94
C ILE A 48 -30.13 -35.18 -1.23
N GLN A 49 -29.94 -34.79 -2.48
CA GLN A 49 -28.79 -34.04 -2.92
C GLN A 49 -29.25 -32.71 -3.52
N VAL A 50 -28.57 -31.65 -3.11
CA VAL A 50 -28.71 -30.31 -3.72
C VAL A 50 -27.35 -29.88 -4.18
N ASP A 51 -27.24 -29.64 -5.48
CA ASP A 51 -26.05 -29.04 -6.08
C ASP A 51 -26.25 -27.52 -6.15
N PHE A 52 -25.23 -26.77 -5.75
CA PHE A 52 -25.26 -25.31 -5.74
C PHE A 52 -23.85 -24.76 -5.99
N GLN A 53 -23.77 -23.49 -6.32
CA GLN A 53 -22.49 -22.79 -6.45
C GLN A 53 -22.37 -21.78 -5.32
N ALA A 54 -21.22 -21.72 -4.68
CA ALA A 54 -20.97 -20.77 -3.60
C ALA A 54 -19.70 -19.95 -3.88
N ALA A 55 -19.78 -18.65 -3.61
CA ALA A 55 -18.63 -17.77 -3.56
C ALA A 55 -17.86 -18.02 -2.24
N ILE A 56 -16.56 -18.16 -2.32
CA ILE A 56 -15.72 -18.44 -1.14
C ILE A 56 -15.12 -17.16 -0.60
N ASN A 57 -15.24 -16.95 0.72
CA ASN A 57 -14.82 -15.74 1.43
C ASN A 57 -15.31 -14.43 0.79
N GLY A 58 -16.45 -14.49 0.09
CA GLY A 58 -17.00 -13.34 -0.63
C GLY A 58 -16.31 -13.01 -1.94
N CYS A 59 -15.36 -13.81 -2.38
CA CYS A 59 -14.66 -13.62 -3.64
C CYS A 59 -15.48 -14.21 -4.78
N LEU A 60 -16.11 -13.36 -5.61
CA LEU A 60 -16.84 -13.80 -6.81
C LEU A 60 -15.95 -14.51 -7.83
N ASN A 61 -14.65 -14.32 -7.75
CA ASN A 61 -13.66 -15.04 -8.57
C ASN A 61 -13.41 -16.48 -8.11
N GLU A 62 -13.92 -16.87 -6.96
CA GLU A 62 -13.77 -18.21 -6.38
C GLU A 62 -15.15 -18.86 -6.17
N ILE A 63 -15.92 -18.97 -7.24
CA ILE A 63 -17.18 -19.70 -7.23
C ILE A 63 -16.90 -21.16 -7.50
N ILE A 64 -17.28 -22.01 -6.54
CA ILE A 64 -17.10 -23.46 -6.66
C ILE A 64 -18.43 -24.20 -6.60
N PRO A 65 -18.54 -25.32 -7.33
CA PRO A 65 -19.68 -26.20 -7.19
C PRO A 65 -19.61 -26.95 -5.86
N LEU A 66 -20.65 -26.87 -5.08
CA LEU A 66 -20.83 -27.61 -3.83
C LEU A 66 -22.12 -28.42 -3.88
N ARG A 67 -22.22 -29.40 -2.99
CA ARG A 67 -23.46 -30.14 -2.80
C ARG A 67 -23.77 -30.35 -1.33
N MET A 68 -25.05 -30.32 -0.99
CA MET A 68 -25.53 -30.77 0.30
C MET A 68 -26.17 -32.15 0.15
N VAL A 69 -25.89 -33.03 1.07
CA VAL A 69 -26.45 -34.39 1.12
C VAL A 69 -27.17 -34.61 2.43
N TYR A 70 -28.39 -35.13 2.37
CA TYR A 70 -29.18 -35.52 3.52
C TYR A 70 -29.48 -37.00 3.46
N TYR A 71 -29.08 -37.76 4.51
CA TYR A 71 -29.30 -39.19 4.69
C TYR A 71 -30.47 -39.41 5.66
N ALA A 72 -31.69 -39.55 5.14
CA ALA A 72 -32.90 -39.71 5.94
C ALA A 72 -33.05 -41.09 6.65
N ASN A 73 -32.41 -42.12 6.08
CA ASN A 73 -32.67 -43.52 6.52
C ASN A 73 -31.62 -44.07 7.53
N SER A 74 -30.49 -43.40 7.72
CA SER A 74 -29.44 -43.93 8.63
C SER A 74 -29.21 -43.10 9.87
N ASN A 75 -28.81 -41.84 9.73
CA ASN A 75 -28.42 -41.04 10.89
C ASN A 75 -29.11 -39.66 10.89
N LEU A 76 -30.09 -39.39 10.04
CA LEU A 76 -30.68 -38.06 9.82
C LEU A 76 -29.66 -36.97 9.62
N GLU A 77 -28.52 -37.33 9.03
CA GLU A 77 -27.36 -36.44 8.90
C GLU A 77 -27.46 -35.62 7.63
N LYS A 78 -27.24 -34.31 7.78
CA LYS A 78 -27.14 -33.34 6.69
C LYS A 78 -25.70 -32.82 6.63
N ARG A 79 -25.03 -32.92 5.49
CA ARG A 79 -23.65 -32.42 5.37
C ARG A 79 -23.34 -31.88 3.97
N ILE A 80 -22.36 -30.99 3.92
CA ILE A 80 -21.70 -30.55 2.71
C ILE A 80 -20.37 -31.32 2.64
N PRO A 81 -20.27 -32.36 1.79
CA PRO A 81 -19.12 -33.24 1.72
C PRO A 81 -18.05 -32.69 0.75
N SER A 82 -16.93 -33.41 0.67
CA SER A 82 -15.86 -33.22 -0.34
C SER A 82 -15.17 -31.86 -0.29
N LEU A 83 -14.96 -31.31 0.91
CA LEU A 83 -14.34 -30.01 1.13
C LEU A 83 -12.81 -30.04 1.30
N GLY A 84 -12.15 -31.21 1.06
CA GLY A 84 -10.72 -31.38 1.32
C GLY A 84 -9.83 -30.33 0.66
N GLN A 85 -9.96 -30.15 -0.64
CA GLN A 85 -9.16 -29.17 -1.39
C GLN A 85 -9.44 -27.72 -0.95
N LEU A 86 -10.70 -27.41 -0.64
CA LEU A 86 -11.10 -26.10 -0.18
C LEU A 86 -10.49 -25.78 1.20
N PHE A 87 -10.56 -26.74 2.13
CA PHE A 87 -9.99 -26.57 3.46
C PHE A 87 -8.47 -26.44 3.43
N GLU A 88 -7.79 -27.19 2.57
CA GLU A 88 -6.34 -27.06 2.38
C GLU A 88 -5.95 -25.71 1.80
N LYS A 89 -6.65 -25.28 0.76
CA LYS A 89 -6.40 -23.97 0.09
C LYS A 89 -6.57 -22.81 1.06
N HIS A 90 -7.57 -22.82 1.92
CA HIS A 90 -7.85 -21.75 2.87
C HIS A 90 -7.27 -21.97 4.27
N GLY A 91 -6.47 -23.02 4.45
CA GLY A 91 -5.82 -23.34 5.71
C GLY A 91 -6.80 -23.56 6.86
N VAL A 92 -7.99 -24.15 6.56
CA VAL A 92 -9.07 -24.38 7.54
C VAL A 92 -8.67 -25.47 8.52
N LYS A 93 -8.85 -25.22 9.83
CA LYS A 93 -8.51 -26.12 10.95
C LYS A 93 -9.71 -26.35 11.85
N LYS A 94 -9.56 -27.29 12.78
CA LYS A 94 -10.52 -27.44 13.89
C LYS A 94 -10.67 -26.11 14.63
N ASP A 95 -11.82 -25.88 15.18
CA ASP A 95 -12.21 -24.67 15.89
C ASP A 95 -12.36 -23.40 15.02
N ASP A 96 -11.97 -23.44 13.73
CA ASP A 96 -12.33 -22.39 12.79
C ASP A 96 -13.84 -22.31 12.61
N ILE A 97 -14.35 -21.14 12.27
CA ILE A 97 -15.79 -20.91 12.11
C ILE A 97 -16.14 -20.83 10.64
N VAL A 98 -17.18 -21.56 10.25
CA VAL A 98 -17.80 -21.43 8.94
C VAL A 98 -19.03 -20.57 9.03
N HIS A 99 -19.11 -19.59 8.15
CA HIS A 99 -20.28 -18.75 7.90
C HIS A 99 -20.82 -19.10 6.51
N PHE A 100 -22.02 -19.64 6.46
CA PHE A 100 -22.69 -20.04 5.23
C PHE A 100 -23.96 -19.22 5.03
N GLU A 101 -24.05 -18.52 3.94
CA GLU A 101 -25.07 -17.55 3.64
C GLU A 101 -25.83 -17.93 2.35
N SER A 102 -27.14 -17.81 2.36
CA SER A 102 -27.96 -17.83 1.17
C SER A 102 -28.71 -16.50 1.01
N LEU A 103 -28.75 -16.00 -0.20
CA LEU A 103 -29.42 -14.75 -0.57
C LEU A 103 -30.36 -15.01 -1.75
N ASN A 104 -31.65 -14.79 -1.53
CA ASN A 104 -32.62 -14.85 -2.62
C ASN A 104 -33.04 -13.44 -3.05
N LYS A 105 -32.74 -13.09 -4.30
CA LYS A 105 -33.15 -11.83 -4.91
C LYS A 105 -33.93 -12.15 -6.17
N ASN A 106 -35.21 -11.80 -6.20
CA ASN A 106 -36.10 -11.99 -7.38
C ASN A 106 -36.12 -13.44 -7.90
N GLY A 107 -36.09 -14.43 -7.01
CA GLY A 107 -36.15 -15.84 -7.36
C GLY A 107 -34.81 -16.48 -7.73
N VAL A 108 -33.73 -15.68 -7.75
CA VAL A 108 -32.36 -16.20 -7.93
C VAL A 108 -31.70 -16.30 -6.58
N THR A 109 -31.23 -17.50 -6.21
CA THR A 109 -30.53 -17.75 -4.95
C THR A 109 -29.03 -17.80 -5.20
N THR A 110 -28.28 -17.00 -4.49
CA THR A 110 -26.82 -17.03 -4.42
C THR A 110 -26.36 -17.54 -3.07
N PHE A 111 -25.20 -18.19 -3.02
CA PHE A 111 -24.63 -18.76 -1.82
C PHE A 111 -23.22 -18.23 -1.61
N LYS A 112 -22.85 -18.05 -0.31
CA LYS A 112 -21.52 -17.61 0.09
C LYS A 112 -21.04 -18.43 1.29
N ILE A 113 -19.81 -18.93 1.24
CA ILE A 113 -19.16 -19.58 2.38
C ILE A 113 -17.93 -18.77 2.75
N SER A 114 -17.77 -18.48 4.02
CA SER A 114 -16.60 -17.78 4.57
C SER A 114 -16.04 -18.56 5.74
N PHE A 115 -14.71 -18.54 5.89
CA PHE A 115 -14.00 -19.20 6.99
C PHE A 115 -13.27 -18.15 7.83
N PHE A 116 -13.43 -18.23 9.14
CA PHE A 116 -12.80 -17.32 10.09
C PHE A 116 -11.98 -18.12 11.10
N LYS A 117 -10.82 -17.58 11.50
CA LYS A 117 -9.99 -18.21 12.53
C LYS A 117 -10.62 -18.04 13.92
N GLU A 118 -10.41 -19.01 14.80
CA GLU A 118 -10.91 -18.96 16.19
C GLU A 118 -10.50 -17.67 16.91
N SER A 119 -9.28 -17.19 16.66
CA SER A 119 -8.77 -15.94 17.23
C SER A 119 -9.53 -14.67 16.80
N GLN A 120 -10.41 -14.77 15.81
CA GLN A 120 -11.17 -13.65 15.25
C GLN A 120 -12.57 -13.52 15.85
N ILE A 121 -13.01 -14.46 16.69
CA ILE A 121 -14.38 -14.47 17.24
C ILE A 121 -14.36 -14.89 18.71
N SER A 122 -15.07 -14.14 19.58
CA SER A 122 -15.21 -14.44 21.01
C SER A 122 -16.12 -15.65 21.29
N ASP A 123 -15.82 -16.32 22.42
CA ASP A 123 -16.38 -17.58 22.91
C ASP A 123 -17.92 -17.73 22.94
N SER A 124 -18.54 -18.20 21.86
CA SER A 124 -19.85 -18.88 21.96
C SER A 124 -20.10 -19.78 20.75
N PRO A 125 -20.47 -21.03 20.92
CA PRO A 125 -20.96 -21.87 19.84
C PRO A 125 -22.39 -21.44 19.51
N ILE A 126 -22.54 -20.55 18.55
CA ILE A 126 -23.87 -20.08 18.15
C ILE A 126 -24.29 -20.82 16.89
N LEU A 127 -25.27 -21.65 17.04
CA LEU A 127 -26.03 -22.26 15.97
C LEU A 127 -27.29 -21.40 15.79
N CYS A 128 -27.25 -20.47 14.81
CA CYS A 128 -28.42 -19.63 14.56
C CYS A 128 -28.80 -19.64 13.09
N ILE A 129 -30.05 -19.93 12.81
CA ILE A 129 -30.75 -19.50 11.58
C ILE A 129 -31.40 -18.19 11.97
N LEU A 130 -30.83 -17.08 11.50
CA LEU A 130 -31.35 -15.75 11.84
C LEU A 130 -32.27 -15.23 10.76
N ASN A 131 -33.40 -14.68 11.17
CA ASN A 131 -34.31 -13.91 10.31
C ASN A 131 -33.80 -12.46 10.15
N GLU A 132 -34.25 -11.72 9.14
CA GLU A 132 -33.79 -10.33 8.87
C GLU A 132 -33.94 -9.38 10.08
N ASP A 133 -34.92 -9.60 10.94
CA ASP A 133 -35.16 -8.79 12.14
C ASP A 133 -34.18 -9.13 13.29
N GLU A 134 -33.67 -10.36 13.35
CA GLU A 134 -32.63 -10.80 14.30
C GLU A 134 -31.25 -10.35 13.82
N LEU A 135 -31.02 -10.29 12.50
CA LEU A 135 -29.81 -9.73 11.91
C LEU A 135 -29.61 -8.24 12.21
N LYS A 136 -30.68 -7.47 12.43
CA LYS A 136 -30.56 -6.07 12.86
C LYS A 136 -29.98 -5.94 14.27
N ASN A 137 -30.24 -6.92 15.14
CA ASN A 137 -29.74 -6.92 16.52
C ASN A 137 -28.34 -7.55 16.65
N GLU A 138 -27.92 -8.48 15.77
CA GLU A 138 -26.59 -9.13 15.83
C GLU A 138 -25.53 -8.43 14.98
N ASN A 139 -25.91 -7.63 13.97
CA ASN A 139 -24.99 -6.69 13.30
C ASN A 139 -24.44 -5.59 14.23
N GLU A 140 -25.02 -5.46 15.42
CA GLU A 140 -24.49 -4.65 16.52
C GLU A 140 -23.54 -5.45 17.43
N GLY A 141 -22.76 -6.41 16.93
CA GLY A 141 -21.77 -7.16 17.71
C GLY A 141 -21.09 -6.29 18.80
N SER A 142 -20.55 -6.87 19.86
CA SER A 142 -19.87 -6.09 20.91
C SER A 142 -18.86 -5.11 20.29
N PRO A 143 -18.78 -3.87 20.78
CA PRO A 143 -17.82 -2.88 20.26
C PRO A 143 -16.40 -3.44 20.25
N LEU A 144 -15.68 -3.16 19.17
CA LEU A 144 -14.30 -3.60 19.02
C LEU A 144 -13.40 -2.95 20.08
N LYS A 145 -12.47 -3.74 20.60
CA LYS A 145 -11.42 -3.24 21.49
C LYS A 145 -10.13 -3.10 20.70
N PHE A 146 -9.75 -1.88 20.43
CA PHE A 146 -8.48 -1.55 19.79
C PHE A 146 -7.32 -1.67 20.79
N GLY A 147 -6.12 -1.96 20.27
CA GLY A 147 -4.90 -1.85 21.07
C GLY A 147 -4.60 -0.39 21.42
N GLU A 148 -3.60 -0.18 22.28
CA GLU A 148 -3.10 1.16 22.58
C GLU A 148 -2.18 1.63 21.44
N PHE A 149 -2.68 2.49 20.57
CA PHE A 149 -1.95 3.05 19.44
C PHE A 149 -1.97 4.58 19.48
N THR A 150 -0.90 5.17 19.04
CA THR A 150 -0.84 6.59 18.70
C THR A 150 -0.71 6.68 17.18
N PRO A 151 -1.83 6.91 16.47
CA PRO A 151 -1.79 6.94 15.00
C PRO A 151 -0.90 8.07 14.51
N ARG A 152 -0.13 7.78 13.49
CA ARG A 152 0.80 8.71 12.88
C ARG A 152 0.22 9.24 11.58
N GLN A 153 0.25 10.56 11.41
CA GLN A 153 -0.02 11.23 10.14
C GLN A 153 1.21 12.04 9.77
N ILE A 154 2.16 11.41 9.05
CA ILE A 154 3.49 11.99 8.84
C ILE A 154 3.79 12.12 7.36
N ILE A 155 4.22 13.32 6.94
CA ILE A 155 4.83 13.53 5.64
C ILE A 155 6.36 13.55 5.82
N TYR A 156 7.04 12.56 5.26
CA TYR A 156 8.48 12.52 5.15
C TYR A 156 8.91 13.31 3.92
N TYR A 157 9.62 14.40 4.11
CA TYR A 157 10.02 15.30 3.02
C TYR A 157 11.54 15.55 2.99
N GLY A 158 12.04 15.99 1.87
CA GLY A 158 13.45 16.30 1.64
C GLY A 158 13.90 15.97 0.23
N ALA A 159 15.16 16.20 -0.03
CA ALA A 159 15.80 16.00 -1.33
C ALA A 159 15.60 14.58 -1.91
N PRO A 160 15.64 14.40 -3.23
CA PRO A 160 15.57 13.09 -3.85
C PRO A 160 16.75 12.21 -3.43
N GLY A 161 16.50 10.92 -3.21
CA GLY A 161 17.53 9.96 -2.81
C GLY A 161 17.98 10.03 -1.35
N THR A 162 17.22 10.68 -0.45
CA THR A 162 17.54 10.73 1.00
C THR A 162 17.08 9.48 1.76
N GLY A 163 16.28 8.59 1.13
CA GLY A 163 15.80 7.36 1.76
C GLY A 163 14.46 7.50 2.49
N LYS A 164 13.60 8.44 2.09
CA LYS A 164 12.26 8.64 2.66
C LYS A 164 11.45 7.34 2.71
N SER A 165 11.20 6.71 1.58
CA SER A 165 10.44 5.45 1.49
C SER A 165 11.15 4.29 2.21
N HIS A 166 12.50 4.31 2.25
CA HIS A 166 13.27 3.30 2.97
C HIS A 166 13.07 3.39 4.48
N THR A 167 12.86 4.59 5.02
CA THR A 167 12.58 4.78 6.45
C THR A 167 11.29 4.05 6.85
N ILE A 168 10.23 4.17 6.04
CA ILE A 168 8.96 3.48 6.26
C ILE A 168 9.13 1.96 6.06
N LYS A 169 9.81 1.56 4.98
CA LYS A 169 10.04 0.14 4.69
C LYS A 169 10.83 -0.58 5.79
N LYS A 170 11.72 0.10 6.47
CA LYS A 170 12.46 -0.48 7.59
C LYS A 170 11.52 -0.88 8.74
N GLU A 171 10.54 -0.06 9.08
CA GLU A 171 9.56 -0.37 10.13
C GLU A 171 8.66 -1.55 9.72
N GLU A 172 8.31 -1.65 8.45
CA GLU A 172 7.58 -2.79 7.88
C GLU A 172 8.41 -4.08 7.91
N ASP A 173 9.68 -4.02 7.46
CA ASP A 173 10.61 -5.17 7.48
C ASP A 173 10.89 -5.66 8.91
N GLU A 174 10.80 -4.79 9.92
CA GLU A 174 10.92 -5.12 11.33
C GLU A 174 9.62 -5.69 11.94
N GLY A 175 8.55 -5.82 11.15
CA GLY A 175 7.25 -6.34 11.58
C GLY A 175 6.49 -5.44 12.55
N LYS A 176 6.81 -4.15 12.59
CA LYS A 176 6.17 -3.17 13.48
C LYS A 176 4.83 -2.66 12.97
N ILE A 177 4.67 -2.62 11.66
CA ILE A 177 3.49 -2.12 10.95
C ILE A 177 3.18 -2.96 9.73
N THR A 178 1.90 -3.05 9.39
CA THR A 178 1.44 -3.63 8.11
C THR A 178 1.14 -2.49 7.14
N CYS A 179 1.83 -2.46 5.98
CA CYS A 179 1.72 -1.35 5.02
C CYS A 179 0.87 -1.69 3.80
N ILE A 180 -0.08 -0.84 3.50
CA ILE A 180 -0.76 -0.77 2.20
C ILE A 180 -0.20 0.45 1.46
N ARG A 181 0.30 0.26 0.23
CA ARG A 181 1.03 1.30 -0.50
C ARG A 181 0.29 1.78 -1.73
N THR A 182 0.35 3.08 -1.97
CA THR A 182 -0.10 3.73 -3.21
C THR A 182 0.86 4.86 -3.58
N THR A 183 0.79 5.28 -4.83
CA THR A 183 1.57 6.42 -5.35
C THR A 183 0.61 7.42 -5.98
N PHE A 184 0.74 8.70 -5.64
CA PHE A 184 -0.03 9.73 -6.30
C PHE A 184 0.63 10.13 -7.62
N HIS A 185 -0.20 10.44 -8.59
CA HIS A 185 0.17 10.97 -9.90
C HIS A 185 -0.85 12.03 -10.34
N PRO A 186 -0.58 12.83 -11.39
CA PRO A 186 -1.47 13.93 -11.77
C PRO A 186 -2.92 13.55 -12.03
N ASP A 187 -3.18 12.32 -12.50
CA ASP A 187 -4.53 11.80 -12.76
C ASP A 187 -5.15 11.07 -11.56
N SER A 188 -4.52 11.13 -10.39
CA SER A 188 -5.09 10.54 -9.17
C SER A 188 -6.31 11.32 -8.72
N ASP A 189 -7.38 10.59 -8.39
CA ASP A 189 -8.64 11.13 -7.93
C ASP A 189 -9.22 10.30 -6.78
N TYR A 190 -10.39 10.68 -6.29
CA TYR A 190 -11.09 9.97 -5.21
C TYR A 190 -11.37 8.51 -5.58
N ALA A 191 -11.82 8.25 -6.80
CA ALA A 191 -12.17 6.91 -7.25
C ALA A 191 -10.97 5.96 -7.33
N THR A 192 -9.81 6.46 -7.73
CA THR A 192 -8.56 5.68 -7.80
C THR A 192 -7.87 5.53 -6.45
N PHE A 193 -8.25 6.32 -5.45
CA PHE A 193 -7.66 6.27 -4.10
C PHE A 193 -8.54 5.52 -3.10
N VAL A 194 -9.86 5.74 -3.12
CA VAL A 194 -10.81 5.15 -2.17
C VAL A 194 -11.43 3.88 -2.74
N GLY A 195 -12.09 3.97 -3.87
CA GLY A 195 -12.76 2.87 -4.54
C GLY A 195 -13.86 3.34 -5.48
N CYS A 196 -14.21 2.50 -6.42
CA CYS A 196 -15.31 2.76 -7.35
C CYS A 196 -15.81 1.48 -8.02
N TYR A 197 -17.00 1.55 -8.60
CA TYR A 197 -17.48 0.49 -9.48
C TYR A 197 -16.70 0.45 -10.78
N LYS A 198 -16.19 -0.75 -11.14
CA LYS A 198 -15.50 -1.00 -12.40
C LYS A 198 -16.23 -2.09 -13.20
N PRO A 199 -16.27 -1.98 -14.53
CA PRO A 199 -16.80 -3.05 -15.36
C PRO A 199 -15.92 -4.29 -15.24
N HIS A 200 -16.54 -5.43 -14.96
CA HIS A 200 -15.89 -6.72 -14.83
C HIS A 200 -16.53 -7.73 -15.77
N LYS A 201 -15.72 -8.51 -16.47
CA LYS A 201 -16.21 -9.57 -17.35
C LYS A 201 -16.56 -10.81 -16.54
N ILE A 202 -17.80 -11.28 -16.63
CA ILE A 202 -18.22 -12.53 -15.98
C ILE A 202 -17.46 -13.69 -16.62
N LYS A 203 -16.69 -14.45 -15.80
CA LYS A 203 -15.93 -15.59 -16.29
C LYS A 203 -16.83 -16.61 -16.98
N GLY A 204 -16.50 -16.98 -18.21
CA GLY A 204 -17.23 -17.98 -18.99
C GLY A 204 -18.40 -17.42 -19.83
N THR A 205 -18.66 -16.12 -19.78
CA THR A 205 -19.66 -15.45 -20.62
C THR A 205 -19.03 -14.25 -21.34
N ASN A 206 -19.80 -13.61 -22.24
CA ASN A 206 -19.43 -12.32 -22.82
C ASN A 206 -20.10 -11.13 -22.11
N ASP A 207 -20.81 -11.40 -21.01
CA ASP A 207 -21.53 -10.39 -20.28
C ASP A 207 -20.61 -9.59 -19.37
N LEU A 208 -20.93 -8.32 -19.18
CA LEU A 208 -20.26 -7.41 -18.25
C LEU A 208 -21.15 -7.20 -17.03
N THR A 209 -20.51 -7.20 -15.87
CA THR A 209 -21.10 -6.73 -14.61
C THR A 209 -20.30 -5.57 -14.08
N TYR A 210 -20.79 -4.88 -13.07
CA TYR A 210 -20.06 -3.86 -12.33
C TYR A 210 -19.79 -4.38 -10.93
N GLU A 211 -18.53 -4.31 -10.52
CA GLU A 211 -18.10 -4.68 -9.17
C GLU A 211 -17.44 -3.48 -8.51
N PHE A 212 -17.70 -3.30 -7.20
CA PHE A 212 -17.00 -2.30 -6.41
C PHE A 212 -15.57 -2.78 -6.17
N VAL A 213 -14.59 -1.97 -6.59
CA VAL A 213 -13.18 -2.27 -6.45
C VAL A 213 -12.59 -1.35 -5.40
N GLU A 214 -12.23 -1.93 -4.25
CA GLU A 214 -11.49 -1.22 -3.21
C GLU A 214 -10.16 -0.70 -3.78
N GLN A 215 -9.78 0.50 -3.37
CA GLN A 215 -8.45 1.05 -3.61
C GLN A 215 -7.69 1.18 -2.29
N ALA A 216 -6.46 1.68 -2.35
CA ALA A 216 -5.52 1.61 -1.23
C ALA A 216 -6.07 2.20 0.09
N PHE A 217 -6.83 3.29 0.04
CA PHE A 217 -7.41 3.86 1.25
C PHE A 217 -8.44 2.92 1.90
N LEU A 218 -9.39 2.44 1.12
CA LEU A 218 -10.45 1.58 1.66
C LEU A 218 -9.93 0.20 2.05
N GLU A 219 -8.92 -0.31 1.35
CA GLU A 219 -8.21 -1.52 1.75
C GLU A 219 -7.53 -1.35 3.11
N ALA A 220 -6.78 -0.26 3.31
CA ALA A 220 -6.14 0.04 4.59
C ALA A 220 -7.18 0.25 5.71
N TYR A 221 -8.25 0.97 5.40
CA TYR A 221 -9.38 1.19 6.30
C TYR A 221 -9.99 -0.12 6.76
N LYS A 222 -10.35 -0.99 5.82
CA LYS A 222 -10.88 -2.33 6.11
C LYS A 222 -9.93 -3.15 6.98
N GLN A 223 -8.64 -3.20 6.61
CA GLN A 223 -7.63 -3.95 7.37
C GLN A 223 -7.52 -3.44 8.81
N ALA A 224 -7.55 -2.13 9.03
CA ALA A 224 -7.50 -1.56 10.37
C ALA A 224 -8.70 -1.96 11.24
N TRP A 225 -9.89 -1.98 10.66
CA TRP A 225 -11.09 -2.41 11.37
C TRP A 225 -11.16 -3.93 11.60
N MET A 226 -10.64 -4.73 10.69
CA MET A 226 -10.59 -6.19 10.83
C MET A 226 -9.50 -6.66 11.79
N ASN A 227 -8.44 -5.87 11.98
CA ASN A 227 -7.28 -6.21 12.82
C ASN A 227 -7.06 -5.14 13.90
N PRO A 228 -7.99 -4.99 14.87
CA PRO A 228 -7.96 -3.88 15.84
C PRO A 228 -6.76 -3.89 16.79
N LYS A 229 -5.97 -4.96 16.81
CA LYS A 229 -4.76 -5.10 17.65
C LYS A 229 -3.45 -4.94 16.88
N GLU A 230 -3.51 -4.65 15.59
CA GLU A 230 -2.35 -4.45 14.72
C GLU A 230 -2.31 -3.01 14.20
N GLU A 231 -1.12 -2.44 14.08
CA GLU A 231 -0.97 -1.12 13.44
C GLU A 231 -0.95 -1.28 11.93
N ILE A 232 -1.92 -0.65 11.26
CA ILE A 232 -2.03 -0.61 9.80
C ILE A 232 -1.60 0.77 9.30
N ALA A 233 -0.70 0.82 8.34
CA ALA A 233 -0.23 2.05 7.75
C ALA A 233 -0.61 2.15 6.26
N LEU A 234 -1.38 3.16 5.91
CA LEU A 234 -1.52 3.59 4.52
C LEU A 234 -0.30 4.42 4.14
N VAL A 235 0.45 3.98 3.15
CA VAL A 235 1.66 4.67 2.68
C VAL A 235 1.39 5.30 1.32
N ILE A 236 1.50 6.63 1.26
CA ILE A 236 1.29 7.41 0.04
C ILE A 236 2.64 7.93 -0.45
N GLU A 237 3.15 7.33 -1.51
CA GLU A 237 4.38 7.81 -2.16
C GLU A 237 4.07 9.01 -3.06
N GLU A 238 4.95 10.02 -3.04
CA GLU A 238 4.87 11.22 -3.88
C GLU A 238 3.53 11.98 -3.74
N ILE A 239 3.10 12.23 -2.49
CA ILE A 239 1.78 12.81 -2.18
C ILE A 239 1.48 14.12 -2.92
N ASN A 240 2.49 14.91 -3.23
CA ASN A 240 2.36 16.20 -3.91
C ASN A 240 2.34 16.10 -5.46
N ARG A 241 2.41 14.89 -6.04
CA ARG A 241 2.19 14.68 -7.47
C ARG A 241 0.72 14.61 -7.86
N GLY A 242 -0.19 14.41 -6.89
CA GLY A 242 -1.62 14.48 -7.07
C GLY A 242 -2.23 15.69 -6.38
N ASN A 243 -3.40 16.13 -6.85
CA ASN A 243 -4.17 17.16 -6.15
C ASN A 243 -4.80 16.57 -4.88
N CYS A 244 -4.16 16.78 -3.72
CA CYS A 244 -4.60 16.20 -2.44
C CYS A 244 -6.06 16.51 -2.11
N ALA A 245 -6.55 17.71 -2.40
CA ALA A 245 -7.94 18.08 -2.13
C ALA A 245 -8.93 17.24 -2.98
N GLN A 246 -8.60 17.01 -4.23
CA GLN A 246 -9.40 16.17 -5.14
C GLN A 246 -9.33 14.69 -4.76
N VAL A 247 -8.12 14.20 -4.45
CA VAL A 247 -7.90 12.78 -4.15
C VAL A 247 -8.55 12.37 -2.83
N PHE A 248 -8.42 13.20 -1.80
CA PHE A 248 -9.02 12.90 -0.49
C PHE A 248 -10.53 13.20 -0.45
N GLY A 249 -11.02 14.20 -1.18
CA GLY A 249 -12.43 14.58 -1.12
C GLY A 249 -12.94 14.71 0.31
N ASP A 250 -14.08 14.10 0.63
CA ASP A 250 -14.71 14.19 1.94
C ASP A 250 -13.93 13.46 3.04
N ILE A 251 -13.13 12.43 2.70
CA ILE A 251 -12.31 11.72 3.70
C ILE A 251 -11.21 12.59 4.31
N PHE A 252 -10.94 13.74 3.71
CA PHE A 252 -10.05 14.75 4.28
C PHE A 252 -10.45 15.17 5.72
N GLN A 253 -11.75 15.20 6.03
CA GLN A 253 -12.22 15.52 7.38
C GLN A 253 -11.82 14.46 8.42
N LEU A 254 -11.63 13.21 7.99
CA LEU A 254 -11.22 12.12 8.88
C LEU A 254 -9.79 12.30 9.42
N LEU A 255 -8.97 13.13 8.77
CA LEU A 255 -7.61 13.42 9.18
C LEU A 255 -7.53 14.29 10.44
N ASP A 256 -8.61 14.94 10.88
CA ASP A 256 -8.67 15.59 12.19
C ASP A 256 -8.82 14.50 13.26
N ARG A 257 -7.75 14.25 14.04
CA ARG A 257 -7.70 13.22 15.08
C ARG A 257 -7.90 13.84 16.46
N SER A 258 -8.61 13.12 17.31
CA SER A 258 -8.68 13.40 18.75
C SER A 258 -7.50 12.76 19.49
N ASP A 259 -7.30 13.14 20.75
CA ASP A 259 -6.16 12.69 21.58
C ASP A 259 -6.07 11.18 21.75
N ASP A 260 -7.19 10.48 21.66
CA ASP A 260 -7.27 9.01 21.71
C ASP A 260 -7.08 8.35 20.33
N GLY A 261 -6.71 9.11 19.32
CA GLY A 261 -6.34 8.63 18.00
C GLY A 261 -7.48 8.37 17.03
N TRP A 262 -8.73 8.54 17.41
CA TRP A 262 -9.87 8.46 16.50
C TRP A 262 -10.02 9.72 15.64
N SER A 263 -10.68 9.62 14.48
CA SER A 263 -11.21 10.82 13.83
C SER A 263 -12.09 11.59 14.79
N THR A 264 -11.93 12.91 14.86
CA THR A 264 -12.73 13.78 15.76
C THR A 264 -14.22 13.72 15.40
N TYR A 265 -14.52 13.60 14.13
CA TYR A 265 -15.88 13.52 13.60
C TYR A 265 -16.00 12.38 12.60
N PRO A 266 -17.12 11.62 12.63
CA PRO A 266 -17.43 10.70 11.55
C PRO A 266 -17.95 11.48 10.34
N ILE A 267 -17.66 10.99 9.14
CA ILE A 267 -18.29 11.47 7.91
C ILE A 267 -19.34 10.48 7.43
N LYS A 268 -20.33 10.97 6.70
CA LYS A 268 -21.25 10.11 5.97
C LYS A 268 -20.51 9.57 4.74
N ALA A 269 -20.43 8.25 4.61
CA ALA A 269 -19.92 7.61 3.41
C ALA A 269 -20.85 7.86 2.22
N ASP A 270 -20.33 7.87 1.01
CA ASP A 270 -21.20 7.80 -0.16
C ASP A 270 -21.94 6.46 -0.21
N THR A 271 -22.98 6.37 -1.05
CA THR A 271 -23.86 5.20 -1.09
C THR A 271 -23.11 3.93 -1.44
N ASP A 272 -22.18 4.00 -2.38
CA ASP A 272 -21.45 2.84 -2.88
C ASP A 272 -20.50 2.30 -1.80
N ILE A 273 -19.79 3.19 -1.10
CA ILE A 273 -18.91 2.82 0.02
C ILE A 273 -19.75 2.28 1.19
N ALA A 274 -20.86 2.91 1.53
CA ALA A 274 -21.73 2.47 2.61
C ALA A 274 -22.30 1.05 2.35
N GLU A 275 -22.75 0.78 1.14
CA GLU A 275 -23.22 -0.56 0.73
C GLU A 275 -22.07 -1.57 0.81
N HIS A 276 -20.88 -1.21 0.32
CA HIS A 276 -19.72 -2.07 0.36
C HIS A 276 -19.26 -2.38 1.79
N LEU A 277 -19.18 -1.38 2.69
CA LEU A 277 -18.86 -1.59 4.12
C LEU A 277 -19.87 -2.50 4.81
N LYS A 278 -21.14 -2.39 4.44
CA LYS A 278 -22.19 -3.26 4.94
C LYS A 278 -22.02 -4.70 4.45
N GLU A 279 -21.65 -4.88 3.17
CA GLU A 279 -21.38 -6.19 2.58
C GLU A 279 -20.15 -6.87 3.19
N LEU A 280 -19.16 -6.12 3.63
CA LEU A 280 -17.96 -6.65 4.31
C LEU A 280 -18.26 -7.30 5.66
N HIS A 281 -19.41 -6.99 6.29
CA HIS A 281 -19.83 -7.55 7.57
C HIS A 281 -18.70 -7.54 8.62
N ILE A 282 -18.02 -6.39 8.79
CA ILE A 282 -16.97 -6.26 9.82
C ILE A 282 -17.63 -6.36 11.19
N PRO A 283 -17.34 -7.42 11.98
CA PRO A 283 -17.98 -7.63 13.26
C PRO A 283 -17.71 -6.47 14.21
N GLY A 284 -18.75 -5.97 14.90
CA GLY A 284 -18.62 -4.88 15.87
C GLY A 284 -18.40 -3.48 15.28
N TYR A 285 -18.34 -3.32 13.95
CA TYR A 285 -18.16 -2.01 13.31
C TYR A 285 -19.24 -1.01 13.73
N ALA A 286 -20.50 -1.33 13.45
CA ALA A 286 -21.63 -0.46 13.74
C ALA A 286 -21.75 -0.17 15.25
N ALA A 287 -21.58 -1.18 16.11
CA ALA A 287 -21.57 -1.02 17.56
C ALA A 287 -20.46 -0.09 18.06
N THR A 288 -19.25 -0.21 17.49
CA THR A 288 -18.12 0.68 17.82
C THR A 288 -18.40 2.10 17.39
N MET A 289 -18.88 2.30 16.15
CA MET A 289 -19.24 3.63 15.64
C MET A 289 -20.35 4.28 16.48
N LYS A 290 -21.37 3.52 16.86
CA LYS A 290 -22.45 3.97 17.74
C LYS A 290 -21.94 4.36 19.11
N LEU A 291 -21.13 3.50 19.74
CA LEU A 291 -20.53 3.78 21.04
C LEU A 291 -19.69 5.06 21.01
N ARG A 292 -18.94 5.26 19.95
CA ARG A 292 -18.02 6.39 19.83
C ARG A 292 -18.69 7.71 19.49
N PHE A 293 -19.67 7.70 18.61
CA PHE A 293 -20.25 8.90 18.01
C PHE A 293 -21.75 9.06 18.19
N GLY A 294 -22.42 8.02 18.64
CA GLY A 294 -23.88 7.96 18.74
C GLY A 294 -24.45 8.27 20.11
N LEU A 295 -23.67 8.22 21.18
CA LEU A 295 -24.13 8.42 22.53
C LEU A 295 -23.93 9.87 23.04
N ASP A 296 -24.81 10.32 23.91
CA ASP A 296 -24.62 11.55 24.67
C ASP A 296 -23.73 11.30 25.93
N LYS A 297 -23.52 12.34 26.73
CA LYS A 297 -22.70 12.25 27.95
C LYS A 297 -23.33 11.34 29.04
N GLU A 298 -24.64 11.16 28.99
CA GLU A 298 -25.43 10.33 29.86
C GLU A 298 -25.51 8.88 29.33
N GLY A 299 -24.99 8.58 28.14
CA GLY A 299 -25.00 7.26 27.52
C GLY A 299 -26.27 6.94 26.74
N ASN A 300 -27.16 7.92 26.48
CA ASN A 300 -28.36 7.71 25.68
C ASN A 300 -28.02 7.82 24.18
N ASP A 301 -28.74 7.03 23.40
CA ASP A 301 -28.61 7.06 21.93
C ASP A 301 -29.18 8.35 21.34
N ARG A 302 -28.31 9.15 20.71
CA ARG A 302 -28.71 10.40 20.02
C ARG A 302 -29.37 10.16 18.69
N TYR A 303 -29.15 9.00 18.11
CA TYR A 303 -29.50 8.70 16.72
C TYR A 303 -30.03 7.26 16.60
N PRO A 304 -31.17 6.93 17.22
CA PRO A 304 -31.67 5.56 17.32
C PRO A 304 -31.93 4.90 15.94
N ASP A 305 -32.26 5.69 14.93
CA ASP A 305 -32.57 5.18 13.58
C ASP A 305 -31.37 5.27 12.61
N ARG A 306 -30.17 5.58 13.11
CA ARG A 306 -28.99 5.76 12.24
C ARG A 306 -28.35 4.43 11.87
N ASP A 307 -28.23 4.16 10.57
CA ASP A 307 -27.38 3.08 10.05
C ASP A 307 -25.91 3.49 10.13
N TRP A 308 -25.18 2.96 11.12
CA TRP A 308 -23.79 3.29 11.37
C TRP A 308 -22.81 2.72 10.33
N PHE A 309 -23.23 1.76 9.49
CA PHE A 309 -22.44 1.35 8.33
C PHE A 309 -22.36 2.44 7.24
N GLY A 310 -23.29 3.38 7.25
CA GLY A 310 -23.25 4.56 6.38
C GLY A 310 -22.31 5.66 6.85
N PHE A 311 -21.49 5.44 7.89
CA PHE A 311 -20.55 6.42 8.43
C PHE A 311 -19.16 5.84 8.55
N MET A 312 -18.14 6.69 8.35
CA MET A 312 -16.72 6.35 8.44
C MET A 312 -16.01 7.20 9.49
N ALA A 313 -15.08 6.59 10.20
CA ALA A 313 -14.11 7.27 11.07
C ALA A 313 -12.81 6.46 11.08
N LEU A 314 -11.67 7.10 11.05
CA LEU A 314 -10.39 6.39 11.13
C LEU A 314 -10.19 5.88 12.56
N PRO A 315 -9.91 4.60 12.74
CA PRO A 315 -9.63 4.02 14.04
C PRO A 315 -8.20 4.34 14.52
N PRO A 316 -7.88 4.18 15.82
CA PRO A 316 -6.60 4.57 16.40
C PRO A 316 -5.42 3.74 15.91
N ASN A 317 -5.65 2.55 15.38
CA ASN A 317 -4.62 1.69 14.82
C ASN A 317 -4.31 1.94 13.33
N MET A 318 -4.94 2.96 12.71
CA MET A 318 -4.67 3.33 11.32
C MET A 318 -3.79 4.56 11.24
N SER A 319 -2.54 4.38 10.84
CA SER A 319 -1.59 5.44 10.51
C SER A 319 -1.62 5.79 9.02
N ILE A 320 -1.30 7.04 8.68
CA ILE A 320 -1.14 7.46 7.28
C ILE A 320 0.23 8.11 7.15
N LEU A 321 1.09 7.49 6.35
CA LEU A 321 2.47 7.93 6.14
C LEU A 321 2.62 8.35 4.68
N ALA A 322 3.24 9.49 4.43
CA ALA A 322 3.44 9.96 3.08
C ALA A 322 4.89 10.35 2.82
N THR A 323 5.32 10.24 1.56
CA THR A 323 6.60 10.78 1.11
C THR A 323 6.37 11.94 0.14
N MET A 324 7.26 12.91 0.18
CA MET A 324 7.22 14.09 -0.67
C MET A 324 8.62 14.47 -1.14
N ASN A 325 8.80 14.61 -2.44
CA ASN A 325 9.95 15.32 -3.01
C ASN A 325 9.60 16.81 -3.09
N THR A 326 10.51 17.65 -2.67
CA THR A 326 10.32 19.10 -2.66
C THR A 326 10.87 19.78 -3.92
N SER A 327 11.68 19.05 -4.71
CA SER A 327 12.44 19.57 -5.86
C SER A 327 11.70 19.64 -7.18
N ASP A 328 10.61 18.89 -7.34
CA ASP A 328 9.95 18.75 -8.64
C ASP A 328 9.12 19.98 -8.99
N GLN A 329 9.26 20.50 -10.20
CA GLN A 329 8.55 21.70 -10.67
C GLN A 329 7.07 21.46 -11.01
N SER A 330 6.69 20.20 -11.27
CA SER A 330 5.33 19.80 -11.70
C SER A 330 4.44 19.34 -10.55
N LEU A 331 4.52 19.99 -9.39
CA LEU A 331 3.84 19.55 -8.17
C LEU A 331 2.58 20.37 -7.91
N PHE A 332 1.57 19.69 -7.35
CA PHE A 332 0.41 20.38 -6.80
C PHE A 332 0.77 21.00 -5.45
N PRO A 333 0.45 22.28 -5.22
CA PRO A 333 0.66 22.90 -3.91
C PRO A 333 -0.27 22.24 -2.88
N ILE A 334 0.30 21.87 -1.76
CA ILE A 334 -0.47 21.39 -0.61
C ILE A 334 -0.95 22.62 0.16
N ASP A 335 -2.26 22.76 0.33
CA ASP A 335 -2.86 23.91 1.05
C ASP A 335 -2.60 23.85 2.56
N SER A 336 -2.83 24.99 3.25
CA SER A 336 -2.55 25.12 4.68
C SER A 336 -3.49 24.27 5.55
N ALA A 337 -4.74 24.06 5.11
CA ALA A 337 -5.69 23.24 5.85
C ALA A 337 -5.29 21.76 5.83
N PHE A 338 -4.76 21.30 4.70
CA PHE A 338 -4.18 19.95 4.58
C PHE A 338 -2.90 19.84 5.43
N LYS A 339 -1.99 20.83 5.32
CA LYS A 339 -0.69 20.81 6.02
C LYS A 339 -0.84 20.69 7.53
N ARG A 340 -1.80 21.36 8.15
CA ARG A 340 -1.98 21.38 9.61
C ARG A 340 -2.41 20.04 10.22
N ARG A 341 -2.87 19.10 9.41
CA ARG A 341 -3.31 17.76 9.84
C ARG A 341 -2.18 16.73 9.84
N TRP A 342 -0.97 17.16 9.44
CA TRP A 342 0.18 16.28 9.28
C TRP A 342 1.35 16.74 10.11
N ASP A 343 2.05 15.79 10.68
CA ASP A 343 3.40 16.02 11.19
C ASP A 343 4.38 16.00 10.03
N TRP A 344 5.34 16.93 10.06
CA TRP A 344 6.32 17.08 8.99
C TRP A 344 7.68 16.60 9.46
N LYS A 345 8.24 15.57 8.80
CA LYS A 345 9.50 14.98 9.17
C LYS A 345 10.53 15.17 8.06
N TYR A 346 11.47 16.08 8.30
CA TYR A 346 12.57 16.33 7.37
C TYR A 346 13.55 15.16 7.38
N ILE A 347 13.85 14.60 6.21
CA ILE A 347 14.87 13.57 6.04
C ILE A 347 16.15 14.22 5.51
N LYS A 348 17.07 14.48 6.45
CA LYS A 348 18.35 15.11 6.15
C LYS A 348 19.22 14.21 5.28
N ILE A 349 19.96 14.81 4.35
CA ILE A 349 21.00 14.14 3.57
C ILE A 349 22.06 13.61 4.51
N LYS A 350 22.33 12.31 4.46
CA LYS A 350 23.34 11.61 5.28
C LYS A 350 23.99 10.54 4.44
N LYS A 351 25.21 10.17 4.81
CA LYS A 351 25.89 9.01 4.23
C LYS A 351 25.07 7.75 4.47
N GLY A 352 24.92 6.93 3.43
CA GLY A 352 24.13 5.71 3.48
C GLY A 352 24.68 4.68 4.44
N LYS A 353 23.81 3.88 5.04
CA LYS A 353 24.14 2.76 5.93
C LYS A 353 23.51 1.48 5.45
N ASP A 354 24.16 0.36 5.68
CA ASP A 354 23.61 -0.97 5.43
C ASP A 354 22.60 -1.40 6.52
N LYS A 355 22.06 -2.62 6.39
CA LYS A 355 21.11 -3.18 7.37
C LYS A 355 21.68 -3.29 8.80
N ASN A 356 23.01 -3.37 8.94
CA ASN A 356 23.71 -3.49 10.21
C ASN A 356 24.13 -2.12 10.76
N GLY A 357 23.77 -1.02 10.10
CA GLY A 357 24.13 0.34 10.50
C GLY A 357 25.54 0.77 10.09
N LYS A 358 26.29 -0.07 9.35
CA LYS A 358 27.63 0.26 8.83
C LYS A 358 27.50 1.20 7.64
N GLU A 359 28.36 2.21 7.58
CA GLU A 359 28.38 3.16 6.46
C GLU A 359 28.75 2.47 5.14
N LEU A 360 28.04 2.88 4.08
CA LEU A 360 28.31 2.40 2.72
C LEU A 360 29.49 3.17 2.13
N GLY A 361 30.44 2.43 1.56
CA GLY A 361 31.63 2.98 0.90
C GLY A 361 31.50 2.95 -0.63
N TRP A 362 30.50 3.64 -1.19
CA TRP A 362 30.35 3.71 -2.63
C TRP A 362 31.36 4.69 -3.26
N ASN A 363 31.86 4.34 -4.43
CA ASN A 363 32.83 5.13 -5.18
C ASN A 363 32.43 5.28 -6.65
N ILE A 364 32.79 6.40 -7.24
CA ILE A 364 32.77 6.62 -8.68
C ILE A 364 34.09 6.09 -9.23
N GLN A 365 34.03 5.29 -10.29
CA GLN A 365 35.19 4.81 -11.04
C GLN A 365 34.89 4.90 -12.52
N ILE A 366 35.80 5.51 -13.26
CA ILE A 366 35.74 5.70 -14.70
C ILE A 366 36.74 4.76 -15.34
N GLU A 367 36.36 4.08 -16.40
CA GLU A 367 37.26 3.19 -17.18
C GLU A 367 37.44 3.77 -18.59
N ASP A 368 38.63 3.57 -19.16
CA ASP A 368 38.92 3.92 -20.54
C ASP A 368 38.35 2.90 -21.54
N ALA A 369 38.55 3.08 -22.82
CA ALA A 369 38.09 2.18 -23.87
C ALA A 369 38.65 0.75 -23.78
N ASN A 370 39.72 0.54 -23.01
CA ASN A 370 40.33 -0.77 -22.77
C ASN A 370 39.80 -1.42 -21.47
N GLY A 371 38.95 -0.71 -20.72
CA GLY A 371 38.41 -1.16 -19.44
C GLY A 371 39.36 -0.89 -18.26
N GLU A 372 40.41 -0.10 -18.43
CA GLU A 372 41.36 0.24 -17.39
C GLU A 372 40.89 1.47 -16.58
N PRO A 373 40.98 1.45 -15.24
CA PRO A 373 40.59 2.59 -14.42
C PRO A 373 41.40 3.86 -14.68
N VAL A 374 40.71 4.96 -14.95
CA VAL A 374 41.31 6.26 -15.21
C VAL A 374 41.48 7.05 -13.90
N LYS A 375 42.60 7.81 -13.80
CA LYS A 375 42.84 8.73 -12.68
C LYS A 375 41.87 9.90 -12.69
N ILE A 376 41.05 10.04 -11.67
CA ILE A 376 40.06 11.11 -11.54
C ILE A 376 40.68 12.32 -10.84
N ILE A 377 41.21 12.12 -9.60
CA ILE A 377 41.81 13.19 -8.80
C ILE A 377 43.23 12.78 -8.41
N LYS A 378 44.22 13.61 -8.76
CA LYS A 378 45.64 13.30 -8.51
C LYS A 378 46.00 11.92 -9.06
N GLU A 379 46.43 11.00 -8.20
CA GLU A 379 46.83 9.64 -8.56
C GLU A 379 45.68 8.62 -8.30
N GLU A 380 44.52 9.08 -7.81
CA GLU A 380 43.41 8.20 -7.40
C GLU A 380 42.48 7.88 -8.57
N THR A 381 42.17 6.60 -8.76
CA THR A 381 41.23 6.09 -9.78
C THR A 381 39.79 5.95 -9.25
N LYS A 382 39.59 6.19 -7.94
CA LYS A 382 38.28 6.14 -7.29
C LYS A 382 38.00 7.45 -6.58
N LEU A 383 36.81 8.00 -6.81
CA LEU A 383 36.29 9.17 -6.10
C LEU A 383 35.18 8.74 -5.16
N SER A 384 35.26 9.10 -3.88
CA SER A 384 34.22 8.82 -2.91
C SER A 384 32.89 9.44 -3.34
N TRP A 385 31.84 8.60 -3.47
CA TRP A 385 30.49 9.06 -3.80
C TRP A 385 29.96 10.07 -2.77
N TRP A 386 30.30 9.87 -1.49
CA TRP A 386 29.88 10.79 -0.44
C TRP A 386 30.55 12.16 -0.54
N GLU A 387 31.85 12.21 -0.81
CA GLU A 387 32.59 13.47 -1.00
C GLU A 387 32.07 14.23 -2.22
N PHE A 388 31.82 13.51 -3.31
CA PHE A 388 31.21 14.10 -4.51
C PHE A 388 29.84 14.73 -4.21
N ILE A 389 28.94 14.00 -3.49
CA ILE A 389 27.62 14.53 -3.11
C ILE A 389 27.76 15.79 -2.24
N GLN A 390 28.64 15.76 -1.25
CA GLN A 390 28.84 16.91 -0.38
C GLN A 390 29.25 18.14 -1.21
N LYS A 391 30.20 17.95 -2.12
CA LYS A 391 30.69 19.03 -2.97
C LYS A 391 29.66 19.57 -3.94
N VAL A 392 28.95 18.68 -4.62
CA VAL A 392 27.84 19.07 -5.52
C VAL A 392 26.75 19.82 -4.75
N ASN A 393 26.40 19.36 -3.55
CA ASN A 393 25.36 20.00 -2.75
C ASN A 393 25.78 21.39 -2.25
N GLU A 394 27.07 21.62 -1.95
CA GLU A 394 27.60 22.97 -1.68
C GLU A 394 27.41 23.90 -2.88
N ILE A 395 27.72 23.40 -4.09
CA ILE A 395 27.55 24.17 -5.33
C ILE A 395 26.06 24.46 -5.56
N ILE A 396 25.19 23.45 -5.45
CA ILE A 396 23.73 23.64 -5.60
C ILE A 396 23.23 24.70 -4.63
N ALA A 397 23.61 24.64 -3.36
CA ALA A 397 23.18 25.59 -2.36
C ALA A 397 23.65 27.02 -2.65
N SER A 398 24.88 27.18 -3.16
CA SER A 398 25.44 28.50 -3.48
C SER A 398 24.81 29.14 -4.72
N MET A 399 24.51 28.33 -5.76
CA MET A 399 24.00 28.83 -7.03
C MET A 399 22.49 28.95 -7.09
N THR A 400 21.77 28.01 -6.45
CA THR A 400 20.30 27.94 -6.60
C THR A 400 19.54 28.45 -5.36
N SER A 401 20.22 28.61 -4.22
CA SER A 401 19.60 28.89 -2.92
C SER A 401 18.49 27.88 -2.54
N SER A 402 18.45 26.71 -3.21
CA SER A 402 17.41 25.69 -3.03
C SER A 402 18.02 24.42 -2.47
N ALA A 403 17.71 24.12 -1.19
CA ALA A 403 18.10 22.87 -0.55
C ALA A 403 17.37 21.67 -1.15
N ASP A 404 16.27 21.90 -1.83
CA ASP A 404 15.39 20.86 -2.36
C ASP A 404 15.99 20.17 -3.59
N LYS A 405 16.80 20.91 -4.36
CA LYS A 405 17.50 20.39 -5.55
C LYS A 405 18.77 19.59 -5.22
N GLN A 406 19.15 19.49 -3.94
CA GLN A 406 20.30 18.72 -3.49
C GLN A 406 20.13 17.21 -3.70
N LEU A 407 21.25 16.51 -3.80
CA LEU A 407 21.29 15.05 -3.99
C LEU A 407 21.40 14.31 -2.66
N GLY A 408 20.53 13.35 -2.43
CA GLY A 408 20.67 12.38 -1.36
C GLY A 408 21.61 11.21 -1.73
N TYR A 409 22.11 10.51 -0.74
CA TYR A 409 23.08 9.42 -0.93
C TYR A 409 22.58 8.31 -1.87
N PHE A 410 21.28 8.01 -1.83
CA PHE A 410 20.66 6.94 -2.61
C PHE A 410 20.09 7.42 -3.95
N PHE A 411 20.42 8.63 -4.38
CA PHE A 411 20.00 9.16 -5.66
C PHE A 411 20.54 8.30 -6.82
N CYS A 412 21.79 7.90 -6.72
CA CYS A 412 22.42 6.95 -7.62
C CYS A 412 22.92 5.74 -6.82
N LYS A 413 22.71 4.54 -7.35
CA LYS A 413 23.18 3.29 -6.72
C LYS A 413 24.18 2.61 -7.64
N PRO A 414 25.21 1.95 -7.05
CA PRO A 414 26.09 1.08 -7.82
C PRO A 414 25.31 0.00 -8.56
N SER A 415 25.73 -0.32 -9.77
CA SER A 415 25.20 -1.41 -10.58
C SER A 415 26.16 -2.59 -10.61
N LYS A 416 25.63 -3.82 -10.65
CA LYS A 416 26.46 -5.02 -10.86
C LYS A 416 26.98 -5.03 -12.30
N LYS A 417 28.28 -5.27 -12.48
CA LYS A 417 28.81 -5.67 -13.80
C LYS A 417 28.40 -7.10 -14.10
N ALA A 418 28.21 -7.42 -15.38
CA ALA A 418 27.71 -8.72 -15.85
C ALA A 418 28.53 -9.94 -15.34
N ASN A 419 29.78 -9.74 -14.91
CA ASN A 419 30.70 -10.78 -14.47
C ASN A 419 31.08 -10.73 -12.97
N GLU A 420 30.41 -9.89 -12.16
CA GLU A 420 30.70 -9.83 -10.73
C GLU A 420 29.94 -10.90 -9.95
N THR A 421 30.70 -11.75 -9.24
CA THR A 421 30.20 -12.71 -8.26
C THR A 421 29.64 -11.99 -7.02
N ASP A 422 28.76 -12.57 -6.32
CA ASP A 422 27.89 -12.26 -5.17
C ASP A 422 28.17 -11.09 -4.20
N GLU A 423 29.22 -10.32 -4.33
CA GLU A 423 29.43 -9.12 -3.50
C GLU A 423 28.53 -7.96 -3.94
N LYS A 424 28.02 -7.22 -2.94
CA LYS A 424 27.22 -6.02 -3.20
C LYS A 424 28.05 -5.00 -3.97
N PRO A 425 27.56 -4.51 -5.12
CA PRO A 425 28.33 -3.56 -5.93
C PRO A 425 28.61 -2.29 -5.12
N THR A 426 29.82 -1.75 -5.27
CA THR A 426 30.28 -0.53 -4.60
C THR A 426 30.70 0.56 -5.57
N ILE A 427 30.72 0.26 -6.87
CA ILE A 427 31.19 1.17 -7.91
C ILE A 427 30.02 1.75 -8.71
N ILE A 428 30.00 3.05 -8.85
CA ILE A 428 29.12 3.80 -9.75
C ILE A 428 29.93 4.02 -11.03
N THR A 429 29.43 3.45 -12.12
CA THR A 429 30.07 3.51 -13.44
C THR A 429 29.84 4.85 -14.15
N ALA A 430 30.62 5.17 -15.17
CA ALA A 430 30.49 6.35 -16.00
C ALA A 430 29.07 6.51 -16.56
N ASP A 431 28.51 5.46 -17.19
CA ASP A 431 27.16 5.50 -17.78
C ASP A 431 26.09 5.81 -16.74
N THR A 432 26.18 5.16 -15.57
CA THR A 432 25.24 5.40 -14.48
C THR A 432 25.35 6.82 -13.95
N LEU A 433 26.56 7.34 -13.83
CA LEU A 433 26.82 8.70 -13.35
C LEU A 433 26.30 9.75 -14.35
N VAL A 434 26.65 9.62 -15.64
CA VAL A 434 26.22 10.55 -16.67
C VAL A 434 24.71 10.50 -16.86
N GLY A 435 24.14 9.31 -17.05
CA GLY A 435 22.74 9.16 -17.39
C GLY A 435 21.78 9.50 -16.23
N LYS A 436 22.22 9.46 -14.97
CA LYS A 436 21.36 9.78 -13.81
C LYS A 436 21.74 11.09 -13.14
N VAL A 437 23.01 11.26 -12.80
CA VAL A 437 23.44 12.36 -11.94
C VAL A 437 23.74 13.60 -12.74
N ILE A 438 24.59 13.49 -13.76
CA ILE A 438 24.96 14.65 -14.59
C ILE A 438 23.75 15.15 -15.37
N PHE A 439 22.92 14.23 -15.90
CA PHE A 439 21.67 14.61 -16.55
C PHE A 439 20.75 15.40 -15.62
N TYR A 440 20.57 14.93 -14.37
CA TYR A 440 19.79 15.66 -13.37
C TYR A 440 20.36 17.05 -13.07
N LEU A 441 21.68 17.13 -12.86
CA LEU A 441 22.34 18.41 -12.60
C LEU A 441 22.16 19.36 -13.77
N TRP A 442 22.33 18.87 -15.00
CA TRP A 442 22.19 19.68 -16.22
C TRP A 442 20.75 20.11 -16.47
N ASN A 443 19.79 19.19 -16.42
CA ASN A 443 18.40 19.44 -16.83
C ASN A 443 17.53 20.03 -15.72
N ASP A 444 17.67 19.55 -14.47
CA ASP A 444 16.72 19.89 -13.40
C ASP A 444 17.30 20.91 -12.40
N VAL A 445 18.61 20.97 -12.27
CA VAL A 445 19.26 21.85 -11.29
C VAL A 445 19.71 23.15 -11.92
N PHE A 446 20.52 23.10 -12.96
CA PHE A 446 21.24 24.27 -13.51
C PHE A 446 20.65 24.86 -14.78
N LYS A 447 19.68 24.21 -15.41
CA LYS A 447 19.06 24.67 -16.65
C LYS A 447 18.50 26.11 -16.57
N ASP A 448 17.86 26.46 -15.46
CA ASP A 448 17.21 27.76 -15.27
C ASP A 448 18.17 28.84 -14.72
N TYR A 449 19.36 28.47 -14.30
CA TYR A 449 20.34 29.36 -13.67
C TYR A 449 21.41 29.88 -14.65
N GLY A 450 21.12 29.75 -15.93
CA GLY A 450 21.87 30.38 -17.01
C GLY A 450 23.31 29.85 -17.15
N PHE A 451 23.79 29.94 -18.35
CA PHE A 451 25.20 29.77 -18.70
C PHE A 451 25.94 31.11 -18.47
N GLU A 452 25.68 31.76 -17.30
CA GLU A 452 26.37 32.98 -16.91
C GLU A 452 27.75 32.65 -16.30
N ASP A 453 28.57 33.66 -16.04
CA ASP A 453 30.02 33.64 -15.77
C ASP A 453 30.55 32.60 -14.71
N ALA A 454 29.73 31.79 -14.13
CA ALA A 454 30.07 30.76 -13.17
C ALA A 454 29.54 29.35 -13.52
N SER A 455 29.20 29.11 -14.77
CA SER A 455 28.65 27.80 -15.18
C SER A 455 29.62 26.66 -14.88
N LEU A 456 29.08 25.61 -14.21
CA LEU A 456 29.83 24.35 -14.06
C LEU A 456 30.02 23.62 -15.39
N PHE A 457 29.08 23.82 -16.31
CA PHE A 457 29.07 23.15 -17.61
C PHE A 457 29.88 23.94 -18.63
N THR A 458 31.20 24.07 -18.40
CA THR A 458 32.16 24.61 -19.36
C THR A 458 33.40 23.74 -19.38
N TYR A 459 34.15 23.80 -20.50
CA TYR A 459 35.45 23.15 -20.68
C TYR A 459 36.45 24.03 -21.36
N GLN A 460 37.72 23.73 -21.18
CA GLN A 460 38.82 24.45 -21.84
C GLN A 460 39.14 23.77 -23.17
N GLU A 461 38.97 24.52 -24.30
CA GLU A 461 39.44 24.09 -25.60
C GLU A 461 40.77 24.79 -25.91
N GLU A 462 41.79 24.01 -26.26
CA GLU A 462 43.07 24.56 -26.66
C GLU A 462 43.19 24.55 -28.18
N LYS A 463 43.13 25.74 -28.82
CA LYS A 463 43.36 25.94 -30.24
C LYS A 463 44.53 26.91 -30.46
N ASN A 464 45.53 26.47 -31.20
CA ASN A 464 46.72 27.28 -31.55
C ASN A 464 47.45 27.87 -30.31
N GLY A 465 47.57 27.11 -29.22
CA GLY A 465 48.20 27.54 -27.98
C GLY A 465 47.41 28.56 -27.14
N LYS A 466 46.17 28.85 -27.55
CA LYS A 466 45.20 29.63 -26.74
C LYS A 466 44.14 28.73 -26.14
N LYS A 467 44.01 28.84 -24.83
CA LYS A 467 42.90 28.19 -24.08
C LYS A 467 41.69 29.12 -24.13
N THR A 468 40.58 28.60 -24.63
CA THR A 468 39.28 29.28 -24.60
C THR A 468 38.28 28.43 -23.86
N GLU A 469 37.53 29.06 -22.96
CA GLU A 469 36.44 28.39 -22.27
C GLU A 469 35.21 28.30 -23.18
N LYS A 470 34.62 27.13 -23.26
CA LYS A 470 33.41 26.85 -24.05
C LYS A 470 32.36 26.19 -23.19
N ASP A 471 31.11 26.43 -23.53
CA ASP A 471 29.98 25.76 -22.91
C ASP A 471 30.01 24.27 -23.22
N LEU A 472 29.68 23.45 -22.22
CA LEU A 472 29.58 22.01 -22.28
C LEU A 472 28.11 21.63 -22.42
N ALA A 473 27.70 21.17 -23.60
CA ALA A 473 26.38 20.62 -23.81
C ALA A 473 26.30 19.20 -23.22
N PHE A 474 25.10 18.74 -22.90
CA PHE A 474 24.95 17.37 -22.36
C PHE A 474 25.45 16.30 -23.34
N ALA A 475 25.28 16.53 -24.63
CA ALA A 475 25.78 15.62 -25.68
C ALA A 475 27.31 15.45 -25.67
N ASP A 476 28.07 16.45 -25.18
CA ASP A 476 29.54 16.38 -25.14
C ASP A 476 30.08 15.37 -24.12
N PHE A 477 29.20 14.86 -23.23
CA PHE A 477 29.50 13.72 -22.34
C PHE A 477 29.48 12.37 -23.06
N TYR A 478 29.17 12.33 -24.34
CA TYR A 478 29.17 11.13 -25.17
C TYR A 478 30.11 11.28 -26.35
N ASP A 479 30.43 10.17 -26.99
CA ASP A 479 31.18 10.15 -28.26
C ASP A 479 30.33 10.72 -29.43
N GLU A 480 30.92 10.81 -30.61
CA GLU A 480 30.23 11.34 -31.80
C GLU A 480 29.01 10.49 -32.21
N GLU A 481 28.99 9.21 -31.89
CA GLU A 481 27.89 8.28 -32.16
C GLU A 481 26.82 8.29 -31.05
N GLY A 482 27.14 8.87 -29.90
CA GLY A 482 26.23 8.95 -28.73
C GLY A 482 26.09 7.63 -27.95
N GLU A 483 26.97 6.66 -28.22
CA GLU A 483 26.89 5.32 -27.62
C GLU A 483 27.77 5.18 -26.39
N LEU A 484 28.95 5.78 -26.36
CA LEU A 484 29.92 5.66 -25.28
C LEU A 484 30.11 6.97 -24.52
N VAL A 485 30.34 6.88 -23.23
CA VAL A 485 30.65 8.05 -22.40
C VAL A 485 32.04 8.58 -22.77
N ASN A 486 32.12 9.89 -23.03
CA ASN A 486 33.38 10.59 -23.24
C ASN A 486 34.13 10.71 -21.91
N THR A 487 35.05 9.80 -21.69
CA THR A 487 35.82 9.65 -20.42
C THR A 487 36.59 10.92 -20.07
N GLU A 488 37.22 11.58 -21.04
CA GLU A 488 38.02 12.79 -20.82
C GLU A 488 37.15 13.94 -20.34
N ARG A 489 36.00 14.17 -20.96
CA ARG A 489 35.04 15.22 -20.58
C ARG A 489 34.47 14.96 -19.21
N LEU A 490 34.12 13.70 -18.91
CA LEU A 490 33.61 13.32 -17.62
C LEU A 490 34.62 13.54 -16.50
N VAL A 491 35.87 13.12 -16.69
CA VAL A 491 36.95 13.30 -15.70
C VAL A 491 37.22 14.78 -15.47
N ASP A 492 37.28 15.59 -16.49
CA ASP A 492 37.49 17.03 -16.36
C ASP A 492 36.34 17.71 -15.59
N PHE A 493 35.10 17.30 -15.86
CA PHE A 493 33.93 17.79 -15.15
C PHE A 493 33.98 17.42 -13.66
N LEU A 494 34.34 16.17 -13.34
CA LEU A 494 34.48 15.73 -11.94
C LEU A 494 35.59 16.51 -11.21
N ARG A 495 36.74 16.76 -11.86
CA ARG A 495 37.81 17.59 -11.30
C ARG A 495 37.32 19.01 -11.02
N LYS A 496 36.61 19.62 -11.98
CA LYS A 496 36.07 20.97 -11.83
C LYS A 496 35.12 21.05 -10.61
N ILE A 497 34.25 20.05 -10.41
CA ILE A 497 33.39 19.99 -9.24
C ILE A 497 34.21 19.90 -7.95
N MET A 498 35.18 19.01 -7.91
CA MET A 498 35.94 18.76 -6.67
C MET A 498 36.87 19.93 -6.31
N ASP A 499 37.39 20.65 -7.31
CA ASP A 499 38.25 21.83 -7.14
C ASP A 499 37.47 23.13 -6.95
N TRP A 500 36.12 23.09 -7.08
CA TRP A 500 35.29 24.28 -6.95
C TRP A 500 35.42 24.93 -5.56
N GLN A 501 35.65 26.25 -5.53
CA GLN A 501 35.73 27.06 -4.31
C GLN A 501 34.62 28.09 -4.29
N ASN A 502 33.98 28.26 -3.14
CA ASN A 502 32.97 29.28 -2.95
C ASN A 502 33.63 30.66 -2.81
N ASN A 503 33.69 31.42 -3.89
CA ASN A 503 34.27 32.76 -3.89
C ASN A 503 33.39 33.81 -3.15
N ASN A 504 32.21 33.41 -2.63
CA ASN A 504 31.28 34.32 -1.96
C ASN A 504 31.51 34.45 -0.43
N THR A 505 32.63 33.98 0.11
CA THR A 505 32.94 34.12 1.55
C THR A 505 33.73 35.38 1.92
N GLU A 506 33.95 36.29 0.96
CA GLU A 506 34.52 37.62 1.24
C GLU A 506 33.53 38.72 0.80
N ASN A 507 32.54 39.01 1.67
CA ASN A 507 31.97 40.34 1.85
C ASN A 507 31.12 40.39 3.12
#